data_2404bc0abec9a0209a3f92d2ad38ad3f
#
_entry.id   2404bc0abec9a0209a3f92d2ad38ad3f
#
_cell.length_a   1.000
_cell.length_b   1.000
_cell.length_c   1.000
_cell.angle_alpha   90.00
_cell.angle_beta   90.00
_cell.angle_gamma   90.00
#
_symmetry.space_group_name_H-M   'P 1'
#
loop_
_entity.id
_entity.type
_entity.pdbx_description
1 polymer ?
#
loop_
_entity_poly.entity_id
_entity_poly.type
_entity_poly.pdbx_seq_one_letter_code
_entity_poly.pdbx_strand_id
1 'polypeptide(L)'
;MSRVKANGVEIEYEELGPRDGVPLLFINGFGSQLTSWPAEFRQSLADAGMRVIAFDNRDTGLSQKWTGQIPDMKAVSEAMRAGRKPEVPYTLDDMAADAAGLLDALGIDSAHIAGASMGGMIAQLVALDYPKKARSLISIFSTTGDRSLPPSSPEAQAALTTRPLSQDRATVVAHAVKGRRSYASTRWPFDEARLGALIGRNYDRAFYPEGTSRHWAAILAAPPRTERLKSLRLPALVLHGSADTLIRPEAGRHTAQCIAHAEYHEIDGWGHDMPLEAIAVVSPLIVDFVRRVEAKKKAA
;
A
#
# COMPACT_ATOMS: atom_id res chain seq x y z
N MET A 1 7.00 -3.16 18.35
CA MET A 1 6.47 -1.90 17.76
C MET A 1 7.18 -0.74 18.41
N SER A 2 7.58 0.24 17.66
CA SER A 2 8.35 1.40 18.11
C SER A 2 7.86 2.66 17.39
N ARG A 3 8.16 3.83 17.95
CA ARG A 3 7.76 5.10 17.37
C ARG A 3 8.97 5.99 17.11
N VAL A 4 8.95 6.71 16.00
CA VAL A 4 10.00 7.64 15.63
C VAL A 4 9.41 8.86 14.92
N LYS A 5 10.07 10.00 15.03
CA LYS A 5 9.71 11.19 14.27
C LYS A 5 10.37 11.16 12.90
N ALA A 6 9.55 11.08 11.84
CA ALA A 6 9.97 11.03 10.46
C ALA A 6 9.25 12.14 9.67
N ASN A 7 9.97 12.96 8.90
CA ASN A 7 9.37 14.08 8.15
C ASN A 7 8.48 15.00 9.01
N GLY A 8 8.83 15.18 10.29
CA GLY A 8 8.02 15.97 11.22
C GLY A 8 6.80 15.25 11.82
N VAL A 9 6.54 14.00 11.43
CA VAL A 9 5.38 13.18 11.80
C VAL A 9 5.80 12.06 12.74
N GLU A 10 5.03 11.80 13.79
CA GLU A 10 5.21 10.61 14.65
C GLU A 10 4.72 9.37 13.92
N ILE A 11 5.63 8.47 13.58
CA ILE A 11 5.35 7.23 12.83
C ILE A 11 5.56 6.03 13.75
N GLU A 12 4.53 5.20 13.85
CA GLU A 12 4.60 3.88 14.48
C GLU A 12 5.08 2.84 13.45
N TYR A 13 6.07 2.02 13.82
CA TYR A 13 6.65 1.02 12.96
C TYR A 13 7.03 -0.27 13.69
N GLU A 14 7.25 -1.32 12.93
CA GLU A 14 7.74 -2.61 13.38
C GLU A 14 8.81 -3.11 12.42
N GLU A 15 9.85 -3.74 12.98
CA GLU A 15 10.89 -4.40 12.22
C GLU A 15 10.92 -5.90 12.53
N LEU A 16 11.15 -6.71 11.49
CA LEU A 16 11.37 -8.16 11.59
C LEU A 16 12.61 -8.55 10.79
N GLY A 17 13.25 -9.63 11.22
CA GLY A 17 14.46 -10.14 10.57
C GLY A 17 15.76 -9.54 11.10
N PRO A 18 16.91 -9.91 10.51
CA PRO A 18 18.21 -9.48 10.97
C PRO A 18 18.43 -7.98 10.72
N ARG A 19 19.04 -7.29 11.67
CA ARG A 19 19.33 -5.84 11.57
C ARG A 19 20.24 -5.48 10.40
N ASP A 20 21.15 -6.36 10.05
CA ASP A 20 22.07 -6.27 8.91
C ASP A 20 21.49 -6.89 7.64
N GLY A 21 20.24 -7.37 7.69
CA GLY A 21 19.53 -7.91 6.54
C GLY A 21 19.24 -6.86 5.47
N VAL A 22 18.84 -7.32 4.29
CA VAL A 22 18.48 -6.44 3.16
C VAL A 22 17.23 -5.65 3.51
N PRO A 23 17.28 -4.28 3.58
CA PRO A 23 16.13 -3.49 3.97
C PRO A 23 14.99 -3.56 2.95
N LEU A 24 13.79 -3.88 3.44
CA LEU A 24 12.54 -3.94 2.67
C LEU A 24 11.45 -3.18 3.43
N LEU A 25 11.05 -2.03 2.90
CA LEU A 25 10.01 -1.18 3.47
C LEU A 25 8.65 -1.50 2.85
N PHE A 26 7.66 -1.81 3.70
CA PHE A 26 6.28 -2.03 3.30
C PHE A 26 5.40 -0.83 3.60
N ILE A 27 4.72 -0.31 2.56
CA ILE A 27 3.77 0.79 2.64
C ILE A 27 2.35 0.25 2.52
N ASN A 28 1.52 0.54 3.52
CA ASN A 28 0.16 0.05 3.61
C ASN A 28 -0.79 0.74 2.63
N GLY A 29 -1.86 0.01 2.25
CA GLY A 29 -2.98 0.53 1.50
C GLY A 29 -3.90 1.46 2.30
N PHE A 30 -4.97 1.89 1.65
CA PHE A 30 -6.00 2.78 2.17
C PHE A 30 -6.57 2.31 3.51
N GLY A 31 -6.48 3.15 4.54
CA GLY A 31 -7.02 2.91 5.88
C GLY A 31 -6.42 1.69 6.62
N SER A 32 -5.39 1.05 6.06
CA SER A 32 -4.80 -0.15 6.62
C SER A 32 -3.70 0.19 7.63
N GLN A 33 -3.66 -0.56 8.73
CA GLN A 33 -2.59 -0.52 9.74
C GLN A 33 -1.44 -1.47 9.36
N LEU A 34 -0.26 -1.30 9.93
CA LEU A 34 0.90 -2.18 9.71
C LEU A 34 0.59 -3.65 10.02
N THR A 35 -0.33 -3.89 10.93
CA THR A 35 -0.84 -5.20 11.32
C THR A 35 -1.73 -5.87 10.26
N SER A 36 -2.10 -5.17 9.20
CA SER A 36 -2.86 -5.72 8.07
C SER A 36 -2.02 -6.63 7.17
N TRP A 37 -0.69 -6.48 7.18
CA TRP A 37 0.20 -7.46 6.56
C TRP A 37 0.20 -8.75 7.39
N PRO A 38 -0.12 -9.91 6.82
CA PRO A 38 -0.06 -11.16 7.56
C PRO A 38 1.31 -11.37 8.22
N ALA A 39 1.31 -11.79 9.47
CA ALA A 39 2.56 -12.03 10.20
C ALA A 39 3.42 -13.08 9.49
N GLU A 40 2.77 -14.11 8.96
CA GLU A 40 3.38 -15.21 8.20
C GLU A 40 4.07 -14.70 6.92
N PHE A 41 3.46 -13.71 6.25
CA PHE A 41 4.06 -13.08 5.07
C PHE A 41 5.32 -12.29 5.43
N ARG A 42 5.25 -11.45 6.46
CA ARG A 42 6.42 -10.68 6.91
C ARG A 42 7.53 -11.59 7.42
N GLN A 43 7.16 -12.67 8.14
CA GLN A 43 8.12 -13.64 8.65
C GLN A 43 8.82 -14.41 7.53
N SER A 44 8.10 -14.84 6.48
CA SER A 44 8.71 -15.55 5.33
C SER A 44 9.78 -14.72 4.61
N LEU A 45 9.62 -13.40 4.57
CA LEU A 45 10.61 -12.48 4.00
C LEU A 45 11.79 -12.26 4.96
N ALA A 46 11.51 -12.16 6.26
CA ALA A 46 12.55 -12.06 7.29
C ALA A 46 13.43 -13.33 7.33
N ASP A 47 12.83 -14.52 7.23
CA ASP A 47 13.52 -15.80 7.17
C ASP A 47 14.39 -15.93 5.90
N ALA A 48 14.03 -15.21 4.82
CA ALA A 48 14.82 -15.11 3.61
C ALA A 48 16.02 -14.13 3.71
N GLY A 49 16.24 -13.52 4.89
CA GLY A 49 17.37 -12.63 5.21
C GLY A 49 17.06 -11.13 5.00
N MET A 50 15.80 -10.75 4.91
CA MET A 50 15.41 -9.35 4.77
C MET A 50 15.17 -8.69 6.13
N ARG A 51 15.57 -7.42 6.26
CA ARG A 51 15.11 -6.53 7.33
C ARG A 51 13.79 -5.91 6.88
N VAL A 52 12.70 -6.52 7.31
CA VAL A 52 11.34 -6.14 6.92
C VAL A 52 10.85 -5.02 7.83
N ILE A 53 10.51 -3.86 7.27
CA ILE A 53 10.01 -2.70 7.98
C ILE A 53 8.57 -2.45 7.52
N ALA A 54 7.61 -2.47 8.45
CA ALA A 54 6.23 -2.09 8.22
C ALA A 54 5.85 -0.94 9.16
N PHE A 55 5.04 0.01 8.68
CA PHE A 55 4.65 1.16 9.48
C PHE A 55 3.19 1.56 9.25
N ASP A 56 2.62 2.24 10.22
CA ASP A 56 1.33 2.88 10.05
C ASP A 56 1.53 4.20 9.30
N ASN A 57 0.86 4.36 8.17
CA ASN A 57 0.81 5.65 7.50
C ASN A 57 0.23 6.72 8.45
N ARG A 58 0.54 8.02 8.20
CA ARG A 58 -0.18 9.10 8.89
C ARG A 58 -1.69 8.82 8.88
N ASP A 59 -2.39 9.19 9.94
CA ASP A 59 -3.83 8.98 10.13
C ASP A 59 -4.31 7.54 10.30
N THR A 60 -3.42 6.55 10.34
CA THR A 60 -3.79 5.16 10.66
C THR A 60 -3.05 4.63 11.88
N GLY A 61 -3.55 3.54 12.43
CA GLY A 61 -2.91 2.83 13.53
C GLY A 61 -2.51 3.75 14.68
N LEU A 62 -1.27 3.67 15.10
CA LEU A 62 -0.72 4.46 16.20
C LEU A 62 0.16 5.64 15.72
N SER A 63 0.30 5.85 14.42
CA SER A 63 0.93 7.05 13.88
C SER A 63 0.10 8.30 14.12
N GLN A 64 0.71 9.47 13.96
CA GLN A 64 0.12 10.79 14.18
C GLN A 64 -1.21 10.97 13.42
N LYS A 65 -2.16 11.64 14.04
CA LYS A 65 -3.49 11.95 13.52
C LYS A 65 -3.62 13.44 13.18
N TRP A 66 -4.30 13.72 12.08
CA TRP A 66 -4.66 15.07 11.63
C TRP A 66 -6.07 15.45 12.11
N THR A 67 -6.30 15.35 13.42
CA THR A 67 -7.61 15.60 14.05
C THR A 67 -8.14 17.00 13.70
N GLY A 68 -9.43 17.10 13.37
CA GLY A 68 -10.11 18.35 13.03
C GLY A 68 -9.95 18.85 11.60
N GLN A 69 -9.04 18.26 10.81
CA GLN A 69 -8.87 18.59 9.40
C GLN A 69 -9.74 17.67 8.53
N ILE A 70 -11.01 17.99 8.38
CA ILE A 70 -11.96 17.19 7.59
C ILE A 70 -11.96 17.70 6.15
N PRO A 71 -11.65 16.87 5.14
CA PRO A 71 -11.70 17.30 3.75
C PRO A 71 -13.15 17.52 3.29
N ASP A 72 -13.39 18.60 2.58
CA ASP A 72 -14.64 18.80 1.85
C ASP A 72 -14.62 17.94 0.59
N MET A 73 -15.16 16.73 0.69
CA MET A 73 -15.19 15.76 -0.42
C MET A 73 -15.97 16.24 -1.64
N LYS A 74 -16.95 17.17 -1.44
CA LYS A 74 -17.69 17.78 -2.54
C LYS A 74 -16.78 18.74 -3.30
N ALA A 75 -16.10 19.64 -2.59
CA ALA A 75 -15.15 20.57 -3.19
C ALA A 75 -13.99 19.83 -3.88
N VAL A 76 -13.45 18.75 -3.28
CA VAL A 76 -12.45 17.89 -3.88
C VAL A 76 -12.94 17.33 -5.21
N SER A 77 -14.14 16.75 -5.23
CA SER A 77 -14.73 16.16 -6.45
C SER A 77 -15.01 17.20 -7.53
N GLU A 78 -15.47 18.38 -7.16
CA GLU A 78 -15.71 19.50 -8.10
C GLU A 78 -14.40 20.04 -8.70
N ALA A 79 -13.36 20.20 -7.89
CA ALA A 79 -12.04 20.60 -8.37
C ALA A 79 -11.48 19.59 -9.37
N MET A 80 -11.60 18.28 -9.06
CA MET A 80 -11.15 17.21 -9.93
C MET A 80 -11.88 17.21 -11.29
N ARG A 81 -13.21 17.36 -11.29
CA ARG A 81 -14.00 17.44 -12.54
C ARG A 81 -13.62 18.67 -13.37
N ALA A 82 -13.28 19.77 -12.71
CA ALA A 82 -12.85 21.01 -13.36
C ALA A 82 -11.37 21.02 -13.77
N GLY A 83 -10.64 19.92 -13.60
CA GLY A 83 -9.21 19.83 -13.89
C GLY A 83 -8.33 20.71 -12.99
N ARG A 84 -8.85 21.19 -11.85
CA ARG A 84 -8.11 21.99 -10.87
C ARG A 84 -7.51 21.09 -9.80
N LYS A 85 -6.40 21.54 -9.20
CA LYS A 85 -5.81 20.87 -8.02
C LYS A 85 -6.75 21.05 -6.83
N PRO A 86 -7.24 19.96 -6.22
CA PRO A 86 -8.08 20.06 -5.03
C PRO A 86 -7.26 20.44 -3.79
N GLU A 87 -7.88 21.12 -2.84
CA GLU A 87 -7.32 21.36 -1.52
C GLU A 87 -7.60 20.15 -0.64
N VAL A 88 -6.56 19.59 -0.05
CA VAL A 88 -6.61 18.41 0.83
C VAL A 88 -5.65 18.61 2.00
N PRO A 89 -5.92 18.01 3.17
CA PRO A 89 -5.06 18.17 4.36
C PRO A 89 -3.61 17.72 4.14
N TYR A 90 -3.41 16.75 3.28
CA TYR A 90 -2.11 16.25 2.81
C TYR A 90 -2.30 15.41 1.54
N THR A 91 -1.22 15.16 0.84
CA THR A 91 -1.17 14.45 -0.44
C THR A 91 -0.48 13.07 -0.30
N LEU A 92 -0.51 12.27 -1.35
CA LEU A 92 0.30 11.04 -1.42
C LEU A 92 1.80 11.37 -1.47
N ASP A 93 2.20 12.56 -1.97
CA ASP A 93 3.59 13.03 -1.96
C ASP A 93 4.08 13.28 -0.53
N ASP A 94 3.24 13.83 0.35
CA ASP A 94 3.54 13.98 1.79
C ASP A 94 3.73 12.62 2.46
N MET A 95 2.92 11.63 2.07
CA MET A 95 3.05 10.26 2.59
C MET A 95 4.31 9.55 2.05
N ALA A 96 4.74 9.88 0.84
CA ALA A 96 6.02 9.42 0.30
C ALA A 96 7.21 10.05 1.03
N ALA A 97 7.11 11.33 1.40
CA ALA A 97 8.09 12.00 2.25
C ALA A 97 8.19 11.36 3.64
N ASP A 98 7.07 10.92 4.23
CA ASP A 98 7.08 10.18 5.50
C ASP A 98 7.82 8.86 5.38
N ALA A 99 7.58 8.10 4.31
CA ALA A 99 8.24 6.82 4.06
C ALA A 99 9.76 7.00 3.87
N ALA A 100 10.18 8.01 3.11
CA ALA A 100 11.58 8.36 2.95
C ALA A 100 12.22 8.84 4.26
N GLY A 101 11.53 9.71 5.00
CA GLY A 101 11.95 10.21 6.30
C GLY A 101 12.03 9.12 7.37
N LEU A 102 11.18 8.07 7.28
CA LEU A 102 11.29 6.91 8.17
C LEU A 102 12.60 6.16 7.96
N LEU A 103 13.04 5.98 6.71
CA LEU A 103 14.35 5.38 6.42
C LEU A 103 15.48 6.21 7.02
N ASP A 104 15.41 7.56 6.88
CA ASP A 104 16.40 8.47 7.50
C ASP A 104 16.44 8.32 9.01
N ALA A 105 15.28 8.33 9.67
CA ALA A 105 15.15 8.22 11.11
C ALA A 105 15.65 6.87 11.67
N LEU A 106 15.63 5.81 10.84
CA LEU A 106 16.14 4.48 11.15
C LEU A 106 17.63 4.28 10.78
N GLY A 107 18.29 5.31 10.22
CA GLY A 107 19.65 5.22 9.75
C GLY A 107 19.82 4.27 8.54
N ILE A 108 18.79 4.14 7.72
CA ILE A 108 18.78 3.28 6.53
C ILE A 108 18.97 4.15 5.30
N ASP A 109 20.11 4.02 4.64
CA ASP A 109 20.44 4.80 3.45
C ASP A 109 19.45 4.55 2.31
N SER A 110 19.15 3.27 2.05
CA SER A 110 18.20 2.88 0.99
C SER A 110 17.59 1.50 1.26
N ALA A 111 16.36 1.28 0.78
CA ALA A 111 15.61 0.04 0.92
C ALA A 111 14.93 -0.36 -0.40
N HIS A 112 14.53 -1.62 -0.54
CA HIS A 112 13.51 -2.00 -1.51
C HIS A 112 12.17 -1.44 -1.02
N ILE A 113 11.43 -0.75 -1.89
CA ILE A 113 10.18 -0.08 -1.53
C ILE A 113 9.01 -0.89 -2.05
N ALA A 114 8.30 -1.55 -1.16
CA ALA A 114 7.12 -2.33 -1.48
C ALA A 114 5.86 -1.62 -0.99
N GLY A 115 4.82 -1.61 -1.80
CA GLY A 115 3.54 -1.04 -1.38
C GLY A 115 2.36 -1.71 -2.06
N ALA A 116 1.25 -1.84 -1.32
CA ALA A 116 0.02 -2.43 -1.79
C ALA A 116 -1.08 -1.37 -1.98
N SER A 117 -1.81 -1.41 -3.11
CA SER A 117 -2.94 -0.51 -3.35
C SER A 117 -2.50 0.96 -3.28
N MET A 118 -3.11 1.79 -2.42
CA MET A 118 -2.62 3.15 -2.13
C MET A 118 -1.14 3.15 -1.75
N GLY A 119 -0.68 2.16 -0.98
CA GLY A 119 0.74 2.03 -0.63
C GLY A 119 1.64 1.83 -1.85
N GLY A 120 1.15 1.16 -2.90
CA GLY A 120 1.85 1.05 -4.17
C GLY A 120 1.93 2.39 -4.92
N MET A 121 0.88 3.22 -4.83
CA MET A 121 0.92 4.60 -5.36
C MET A 121 1.98 5.44 -4.64
N ILE A 122 2.06 5.31 -3.32
CA ILE A 122 3.08 5.98 -2.49
C ILE A 122 4.47 5.44 -2.81
N ALA A 123 4.63 4.11 -2.95
CA ALA A 123 5.91 3.49 -3.31
C ALA A 123 6.44 3.99 -4.68
N GLN A 124 5.55 4.19 -5.66
CA GLN A 124 5.90 4.83 -6.94
C GLN A 124 6.44 6.23 -6.73
N LEU A 125 5.82 7.04 -5.86
CA LEU A 125 6.28 8.40 -5.53
C LEU A 125 7.62 8.37 -4.79
N VAL A 126 7.83 7.45 -3.85
CA VAL A 126 9.16 7.28 -3.20
C VAL A 126 10.22 6.97 -4.24
N ALA A 127 9.96 6.06 -5.18
CA ALA A 127 10.91 5.70 -6.23
C ALA A 127 11.21 6.87 -7.20
N LEU A 128 10.22 7.73 -7.46
CA LEU A 128 10.33 8.90 -8.36
C LEU A 128 10.99 10.11 -7.69
N ASP A 129 10.61 10.43 -6.45
CA ASP A 129 10.99 11.68 -5.77
C ASP A 129 12.18 11.50 -4.82
N TYR A 130 12.39 10.27 -4.36
CA TYR A 130 13.48 9.90 -3.45
C TYR A 130 14.32 8.74 -4.01
N PRO A 131 14.83 8.82 -5.25
CA PRO A 131 15.49 7.69 -5.92
C PRO A 131 16.74 7.19 -5.17
N LYS A 132 17.38 8.03 -4.36
CA LYS A 132 18.50 7.61 -3.50
C LYS A 132 18.06 6.74 -2.32
N LYS A 133 16.78 6.80 -1.92
CA LYS A 133 16.18 5.98 -0.87
C LYS A 133 15.64 4.65 -1.37
N ALA A 134 15.43 4.51 -2.68
CA ALA A 134 14.85 3.32 -3.28
C ALA A 134 15.92 2.48 -4.00
N ARG A 135 16.08 1.21 -3.62
CA ARG A 135 16.87 0.22 -4.36
C ARG A 135 16.08 -0.37 -5.51
N SER A 136 14.80 -0.54 -5.31
CA SER A 136 13.83 -1.00 -6.31
C SER A 136 12.42 -0.62 -5.89
N LEU A 137 11.47 -0.71 -6.83
CA LEU A 137 10.04 -0.58 -6.61
C LEU A 137 9.37 -1.97 -6.67
N ILE A 138 8.52 -2.27 -5.67
CA ILE A 138 7.64 -3.44 -5.67
C ILE A 138 6.20 -2.96 -5.53
N SER A 139 5.45 -2.98 -6.64
CA SER A 139 4.07 -2.49 -6.72
C SER A 139 3.11 -3.67 -6.68
N ILE A 140 2.28 -3.75 -5.65
CA ILE A 140 1.37 -4.86 -5.40
C ILE A 140 -0.08 -4.36 -5.58
N PHE A 141 -0.83 -4.96 -6.52
CA PHE A 141 -2.21 -4.63 -6.90
C PHE A 141 -2.52 -3.11 -6.83
N SER A 142 -1.69 -2.32 -7.51
CA SER A 142 -1.78 -0.86 -7.51
C SER A 142 -1.97 -0.29 -8.91
N THR A 143 -1.98 1.03 -9.03
CA THR A 143 -2.26 1.75 -10.28
C THR A 143 -1.34 2.96 -10.46
N THR A 144 -1.13 3.37 -11.69
CA THR A 144 -0.49 4.66 -12.05
C THR A 144 -1.39 5.87 -11.74
N GLY A 145 -2.68 5.63 -11.49
CA GLY A 145 -3.68 6.69 -11.37
C GLY A 145 -4.17 7.24 -12.70
N ASP A 146 -3.86 6.59 -13.82
CA ASP A 146 -4.37 6.97 -15.13
C ASP A 146 -5.89 6.78 -15.19
N ARG A 147 -6.60 7.84 -15.57
CA ARG A 147 -8.07 7.88 -15.58
C ARG A 147 -8.70 7.14 -16.73
N SER A 148 -7.94 6.73 -17.73
CA SER A 148 -8.40 5.89 -18.84
C SER A 148 -8.51 4.41 -18.47
N LEU A 149 -7.92 4.00 -17.33
CA LEU A 149 -7.98 2.63 -16.85
C LEU A 149 -9.40 2.24 -16.40
N PRO A 150 -9.78 0.97 -16.53
CA PRO A 150 -11.08 0.49 -16.09
C PRO A 150 -11.32 0.81 -14.60
N PRO A 151 -12.53 1.29 -14.25
CA PRO A 151 -12.86 1.56 -12.85
C PRO A 151 -13.05 0.26 -12.05
N SER A 152 -13.09 0.40 -10.74
CA SER A 152 -13.51 -0.68 -9.83
C SER A 152 -14.90 -1.21 -10.20
N SER A 153 -15.18 -2.48 -9.86
CA SER A 153 -16.57 -2.96 -9.95
C SER A 153 -17.49 -2.13 -9.02
N PRO A 154 -18.79 -2.00 -9.33
CA PRO A 154 -19.74 -1.28 -8.48
C PRO A 154 -19.73 -1.78 -7.02
N GLU A 155 -19.62 -3.10 -6.82
CA GLU A 155 -19.62 -3.74 -5.50
C GLU A 155 -18.33 -3.41 -4.73
N ALA A 156 -17.16 -3.48 -5.40
CA ALA A 156 -15.88 -3.13 -4.80
C ALA A 156 -15.81 -1.64 -4.48
N GLN A 157 -16.33 -0.78 -5.37
CA GLN A 157 -16.42 0.65 -5.12
C GLN A 157 -17.31 0.96 -3.91
N ALA A 158 -18.48 0.31 -3.82
CA ALA A 158 -19.37 0.46 -2.68
C ALA A 158 -18.72 0.01 -1.36
N ALA A 159 -17.96 -1.07 -1.39
CA ALA A 159 -17.22 -1.57 -0.22
C ALA A 159 -16.22 -0.56 0.36
N LEU A 160 -15.62 0.29 -0.47
CA LEU A 160 -14.72 1.36 -0.02
C LEU A 160 -15.43 2.62 0.45
N THR A 161 -16.60 2.93 -0.11
CA THR A 161 -17.23 4.25 0.07
C THR A 161 -18.42 4.25 1.01
N THR A 162 -19.02 3.08 1.29
CA THR A 162 -20.10 2.96 2.27
C THR A 162 -19.55 2.92 3.69
N ARG A 163 -20.32 3.51 4.61
CA ARG A 163 -19.99 3.52 6.04
C ARG A 163 -20.79 2.44 6.77
N PRO A 164 -20.25 1.87 7.87
CA PRO A 164 -21.04 1.00 8.74
C PRO A 164 -22.19 1.80 9.38
N LEU A 165 -23.27 1.10 9.74
CA LEU A 165 -24.47 1.72 10.34
C LEU A 165 -24.20 2.33 11.71
N SER A 166 -23.20 1.86 12.41
CA SER A 166 -22.71 2.42 13.67
C SER A 166 -21.20 2.23 13.78
N GLN A 167 -20.60 2.89 14.76
CA GLN A 167 -19.15 2.79 14.99
C GLN A 167 -18.78 1.74 16.03
N ASP A 168 -19.72 0.93 16.52
CA ASP A 168 -19.39 -0.16 17.45
C ASP A 168 -18.56 -1.26 16.72
N ARG A 169 -17.75 -1.96 17.52
CA ARG A 169 -16.81 -2.96 17.03
C ARG A 169 -17.47 -4.04 16.16
N ALA A 170 -18.60 -4.59 16.61
CA ALA A 170 -19.24 -5.71 15.90
C ALA A 170 -19.76 -5.26 14.52
N THR A 171 -20.43 -4.12 14.47
CA THR A 171 -20.95 -3.53 13.24
C THR A 171 -19.82 -3.16 12.27
N VAL A 172 -18.73 -2.56 12.74
CA VAL A 172 -17.58 -2.19 11.92
C VAL A 172 -16.91 -3.44 11.35
N VAL A 173 -16.68 -4.48 12.17
CA VAL A 173 -16.08 -5.74 11.72
C VAL A 173 -16.95 -6.42 10.67
N ALA A 174 -18.24 -6.58 10.93
CA ALA A 174 -19.16 -7.24 10.00
C ALA A 174 -19.25 -6.48 8.65
N HIS A 175 -19.34 -5.16 8.71
CA HIS A 175 -19.33 -4.29 7.51
C HIS A 175 -18.05 -4.47 6.68
N ALA A 176 -16.90 -4.44 7.32
CA ALA A 176 -15.61 -4.54 6.64
C ALA A 176 -15.38 -5.95 6.05
N VAL A 177 -15.78 -7.03 6.76
CA VAL A 177 -15.72 -8.40 6.24
C VAL A 177 -16.60 -8.55 5.00
N LYS A 178 -17.86 -8.09 5.09
CA LYS A 178 -18.79 -8.10 3.94
C LYS A 178 -18.21 -7.36 2.73
N GLY A 179 -17.68 -6.17 2.95
CA GLY A 179 -17.09 -5.36 1.88
C GLY A 179 -15.90 -6.06 1.22
N ARG A 180 -14.99 -6.64 2.00
CA ARG A 180 -13.79 -7.30 1.47
C ARG A 180 -14.09 -8.53 0.63
N ARG A 181 -15.22 -9.19 0.83
CA ARG A 181 -15.66 -10.32 0.00
C ARG A 181 -15.83 -9.93 -1.48
N SER A 182 -16.20 -8.67 -1.79
CA SER A 182 -16.46 -8.21 -3.16
C SER A 182 -15.21 -8.10 -4.05
N TYR A 183 -14.02 -8.10 -3.45
CA TYR A 183 -12.73 -8.03 -4.16
C TYR A 183 -11.73 -9.07 -3.67
N ALA A 184 -12.20 -10.09 -2.96
CA ALA A 184 -11.38 -11.18 -2.48
C ALA A 184 -10.90 -12.09 -3.62
N SER A 185 -9.83 -12.82 -3.37
CA SER A 185 -9.34 -13.88 -4.24
C SER A 185 -10.42 -14.90 -4.55
N THR A 186 -10.42 -15.40 -5.77
CA THR A 186 -11.30 -16.48 -6.22
C THR A 186 -10.59 -17.83 -6.20
N ARG A 187 -9.27 -17.84 -6.23
CA ARG A 187 -8.45 -19.05 -6.21
C ARG A 187 -8.38 -19.71 -4.83
N TRP A 188 -8.42 -18.91 -3.77
CA TRP A 188 -8.24 -19.38 -2.40
C TRP A 188 -9.49 -19.15 -1.57
N PRO A 189 -9.73 -19.96 -0.51
CA PRO A 189 -10.87 -19.77 0.36
C PRO A 189 -10.87 -18.39 1.01
N PHE A 190 -12.04 -17.76 1.08
CA PHE A 190 -12.23 -16.54 1.84
C PHE A 190 -12.43 -16.90 3.33
N ASP A 191 -11.37 -16.78 4.12
CA ASP A 191 -11.41 -17.04 5.57
C ASP A 191 -12.03 -15.85 6.32
N GLU A 192 -13.36 -15.88 6.43
CA GLU A 192 -14.13 -14.84 7.10
C GLU A 192 -13.80 -14.71 8.59
N ALA A 193 -13.55 -15.84 9.27
CA ALA A 193 -13.25 -15.86 10.69
C ALA A 193 -11.90 -15.20 10.99
N ARG A 194 -10.85 -15.56 10.22
CA ARG A 194 -9.53 -14.96 10.33
C ARG A 194 -9.56 -13.47 10.00
N LEU A 195 -10.25 -13.10 8.93
CA LEU A 195 -10.39 -11.71 8.51
C LEU A 195 -11.13 -10.89 9.57
N GLY A 196 -12.22 -11.39 10.11
CA GLY A 196 -12.97 -10.76 11.18
C GLY A 196 -12.14 -10.56 12.44
N ALA A 197 -11.34 -11.58 12.81
CA ALA A 197 -10.42 -11.49 13.94
C ALA A 197 -9.32 -10.42 13.70
N LEU A 198 -8.76 -10.33 12.50
CA LEU A 198 -7.78 -9.32 12.12
C LEU A 198 -8.37 -7.90 12.21
N ILE A 199 -9.54 -7.69 11.60
CA ILE A 199 -10.23 -6.38 11.61
C ILE A 199 -10.58 -6.00 13.05
N GLY A 200 -11.06 -6.96 13.86
CA GLY A 200 -11.35 -6.72 15.27
C GLY A 200 -10.11 -6.29 16.06
N ARG A 201 -8.98 -6.96 15.89
CA ARG A 201 -7.71 -6.53 16.52
C ARG A 201 -7.27 -5.14 16.06
N ASN A 202 -7.43 -4.82 14.77
CA ASN A 202 -7.09 -3.51 14.24
C ASN A 202 -8.03 -2.41 14.78
N TYR A 203 -9.32 -2.73 14.98
CA TYR A 203 -10.26 -1.85 15.64
C TYR A 203 -9.83 -1.58 17.09
N ASP A 204 -9.55 -2.64 17.85
CA ASP A 204 -9.13 -2.53 19.26
C ASP A 204 -7.80 -1.77 19.40
N ARG A 205 -6.88 -1.92 18.42
CA ARG A 205 -5.60 -1.23 18.41
C ARG A 205 -5.74 0.27 18.15
N ALA A 206 -6.50 0.66 17.13
CA ALA A 206 -6.71 2.06 16.78
C ALA A 206 -7.83 2.21 15.74
N PHE A 207 -9.05 2.43 16.19
CA PHE A 207 -10.16 2.78 15.31
C PHE A 207 -10.19 4.30 15.09
N TYR A 208 -9.88 4.74 13.86
CA TYR A 208 -9.86 6.17 13.51
C TYR A 208 -10.41 6.41 12.10
N PRO A 209 -11.75 6.41 11.93
CA PRO A 209 -12.39 6.48 10.61
C PRO A 209 -12.20 7.84 9.91
N GLU A 210 -11.93 8.94 10.64
CA GLU A 210 -11.64 10.24 10.04
C GLU A 210 -10.40 10.19 9.15
N GLY A 211 -9.39 9.41 9.53
CA GLY A 211 -8.16 9.25 8.74
C GLY A 211 -8.42 8.64 7.36
N THR A 212 -9.39 7.72 7.25
CA THR A 212 -9.75 7.15 5.96
C THR A 212 -10.34 8.18 4.99
N SER A 213 -11.08 9.17 5.50
CA SER A 213 -11.60 10.27 4.67
C SER A 213 -10.47 11.12 4.08
N ARG A 214 -9.41 11.38 4.85
CA ARG A 214 -8.24 12.14 4.39
C ARG A 214 -7.39 11.32 3.41
N HIS A 215 -7.20 10.02 3.66
CA HIS A 215 -6.56 9.13 2.67
C HIS A 215 -7.31 9.13 1.34
N TRP A 216 -8.66 9.06 1.40
CA TRP A 216 -9.47 9.10 0.18
C TRP A 216 -9.31 10.43 -0.57
N ALA A 217 -9.31 11.55 0.14
CA ALA A 217 -9.05 12.86 -0.45
C ALA A 217 -7.66 12.93 -1.09
N ALA A 218 -6.63 12.38 -0.44
CA ALA A 218 -5.27 12.33 -0.96
C ALA A 218 -5.17 11.47 -2.24
N ILE A 219 -5.85 10.31 -2.27
CA ILE A 219 -5.93 9.46 -3.48
C ILE A 219 -6.59 10.21 -4.63
N LEU A 220 -7.74 10.85 -4.40
CA LEU A 220 -8.44 11.61 -5.43
C LEU A 220 -7.63 12.80 -5.93
N ALA A 221 -6.91 13.47 -5.05
CA ALA A 221 -6.08 14.63 -5.38
C ALA A 221 -4.79 14.26 -6.15
N ALA A 222 -4.38 12.98 -6.11
CA ALA A 222 -3.14 12.55 -6.73
C ALA A 222 -3.22 12.61 -8.27
N PRO A 223 -2.26 13.28 -8.93
CA PRO A 223 -2.17 13.25 -10.38
C PRO A 223 -1.75 11.88 -10.88
N PRO A 224 -2.08 11.53 -12.14
CA PRO A 224 -1.53 10.33 -12.78
C PRO A 224 0.00 10.36 -12.79
N ARG A 225 0.61 9.21 -12.57
CA ARG A 225 2.08 9.05 -12.55
C ARG A 225 2.63 8.42 -13.83
N THR A 226 1.76 8.16 -14.83
CA THR A 226 2.08 7.50 -16.10
C THR A 226 3.35 8.04 -16.75
N GLU A 227 3.41 9.35 -17.02
CA GLU A 227 4.56 9.95 -17.72
C GLU A 227 5.82 9.94 -16.86
N ARG A 228 5.68 10.17 -15.57
CA ARG A 228 6.80 10.15 -14.63
C ARG A 228 7.43 8.75 -14.51
N LEU A 229 6.60 7.69 -14.49
CA LEU A 229 7.06 6.31 -14.41
C LEU A 229 7.88 5.89 -15.64
N LYS A 230 7.66 6.47 -16.82
CA LYS A 230 8.49 6.22 -18.01
C LYS A 230 9.95 6.65 -17.82
N SER A 231 10.20 7.61 -16.93
CA SER A 231 11.57 8.05 -16.61
C SER A 231 12.24 7.22 -15.50
N LEU A 232 11.50 6.34 -14.83
CA LEU A 232 12.05 5.53 -13.75
C LEU A 232 13.11 4.54 -14.29
N ARG A 233 14.28 4.52 -13.65
CA ARG A 233 15.40 3.64 -14.01
C ARG A 233 15.69 2.55 -12.97
N LEU A 234 15.03 2.60 -11.84
CA LEU A 234 15.16 1.59 -10.80
C LEU A 234 14.53 0.26 -11.25
N PRO A 235 15.09 -0.88 -10.85
CA PRO A 235 14.43 -2.17 -11.03
C PRO A 235 13.02 -2.14 -10.43
N ALA A 236 12.04 -2.69 -11.12
CA ALA A 236 10.66 -2.71 -10.65
C ALA A 236 10.05 -4.11 -10.80
N LEU A 237 9.30 -4.52 -9.78
CA LEU A 237 8.44 -5.69 -9.76
C LEU A 237 7.00 -5.23 -9.60
N VAL A 238 6.12 -5.67 -10.49
CA VAL A 238 4.70 -5.39 -10.43
C VAL A 238 3.95 -6.71 -10.27
N LEU A 239 3.24 -6.86 -9.17
CA LEU A 239 2.41 -8.02 -8.84
C LEU A 239 0.95 -7.62 -8.86
N HIS A 240 0.11 -8.36 -9.57
CA HIS A 240 -1.33 -8.10 -9.63
C HIS A 240 -2.11 -9.40 -9.72
N GLY A 241 -3.33 -9.40 -9.24
CA GLY A 241 -4.21 -10.56 -9.32
C GLY A 241 -5.20 -10.47 -10.46
N SER A 242 -5.44 -11.57 -11.19
CA SER A 242 -6.40 -11.60 -12.31
C SER A 242 -7.86 -11.42 -11.86
N ALA A 243 -8.17 -11.70 -10.59
CA ALA A 243 -9.50 -11.56 -9.99
C ALA A 243 -9.72 -10.25 -9.22
N ASP A 244 -8.76 -9.31 -9.26
CA ASP A 244 -8.91 -8.02 -8.57
C ASP A 244 -10.00 -7.16 -9.23
N THR A 245 -11.09 -6.96 -8.51
CA THR A 245 -12.24 -6.15 -8.93
C THR A 245 -12.19 -4.73 -8.38
N LEU A 246 -11.26 -4.44 -7.46
CA LEU A 246 -11.10 -3.12 -6.85
C LEU A 246 -10.13 -2.25 -7.66
N ILE A 247 -8.92 -2.73 -7.91
CA ILE A 247 -8.01 -2.15 -8.89
C ILE A 247 -7.83 -3.21 -9.97
N ARG A 248 -8.41 -2.98 -11.13
CA ARG A 248 -8.43 -3.98 -12.21
C ARG A 248 -7.02 -4.37 -12.67
N PRO A 249 -6.82 -5.63 -13.12
CA PRO A 249 -5.50 -6.12 -13.56
C PRO A 249 -4.83 -5.26 -14.64
N GLU A 250 -5.65 -4.57 -15.45
CA GLU A 250 -5.19 -3.62 -16.46
C GLU A 250 -4.31 -2.51 -15.85
N ALA A 251 -4.56 -2.12 -14.60
CA ALA A 251 -3.77 -1.12 -13.91
C ALA A 251 -2.35 -1.61 -13.58
N GLY A 252 -2.22 -2.88 -13.20
CA GLY A 252 -0.92 -3.53 -13.00
C GLY A 252 -0.15 -3.67 -14.30
N ARG A 253 -0.81 -4.16 -15.36
CA ARG A 253 -0.22 -4.26 -16.71
C ARG A 253 0.25 -2.90 -17.20
N HIS A 254 -0.58 -1.87 -17.06
CA HIS A 254 -0.24 -0.49 -17.43
C HIS A 254 0.95 0.04 -16.61
N THR A 255 0.99 -0.21 -15.30
CA THR A 255 2.13 0.17 -14.46
C THR A 255 3.43 -0.45 -14.98
N ALA A 256 3.42 -1.74 -15.28
CA ALA A 256 4.58 -2.43 -15.81
C ALA A 256 4.98 -1.92 -17.20
N GLN A 257 4.02 -1.62 -18.07
CA GLN A 257 4.30 -1.05 -19.40
C GLN A 257 4.92 0.35 -19.35
N CYS A 258 4.60 1.14 -18.31
CA CYS A 258 5.19 2.47 -18.13
C CYS A 258 6.65 2.42 -17.69
N ILE A 259 7.07 1.36 -16.98
CA ILE A 259 8.41 1.27 -16.41
C ILE A 259 9.28 0.37 -17.27
N ALA A 260 10.30 0.94 -17.89
CA ALA A 260 11.23 0.16 -18.68
C ALA A 260 11.88 -0.96 -17.84
N HIS A 261 11.85 -2.18 -18.35
CA HIS A 261 12.40 -3.38 -17.70
C HIS A 261 11.69 -3.80 -16.40
N ALA A 262 10.44 -3.35 -16.15
CA ALA A 262 9.64 -3.88 -15.05
C ALA A 262 9.34 -5.37 -15.27
N GLU A 263 9.50 -6.15 -14.20
CA GLU A 263 8.99 -7.52 -14.14
C GLU A 263 7.52 -7.49 -13.76
N TYR A 264 6.65 -8.17 -14.50
CA TYR A 264 5.23 -8.25 -14.24
C TYR A 264 4.79 -9.70 -14.02
N HIS A 265 4.08 -9.93 -12.93
CA HIS A 265 3.41 -11.19 -12.67
C HIS A 265 1.93 -10.96 -12.38
N GLU A 266 1.09 -11.51 -13.25
CA GLU A 266 -0.35 -11.62 -13.00
C GLU A 266 -0.63 -13.00 -12.40
N ILE A 267 -1.12 -12.99 -11.16
CA ILE A 267 -1.38 -14.21 -10.41
C ILE A 267 -2.84 -14.60 -10.60
N ASP A 268 -3.06 -15.76 -11.19
CA ASP A 268 -4.41 -16.23 -11.52
C ASP A 268 -5.27 -16.40 -10.26
N GLY A 269 -6.50 -15.85 -10.33
CA GLY A 269 -7.51 -15.90 -9.28
C GLY A 269 -7.15 -15.13 -7.99
N TRP A 270 -6.05 -14.37 -7.96
CA TRP A 270 -5.73 -13.49 -6.85
C TRP A 270 -6.58 -12.22 -6.93
N GLY A 271 -7.18 -11.82 -5.80
CA GLY A 271 -7.98 -10.61 -5.65
C GLY A 271 -7.18 -9.44 -5.06
N HIS A 272 -7.91 -8.52 -4.41
CA HIS A 272 -7.30 -7.36 -3.71
C HIS A 272 -7.13 -7.66 -2.21
N ASP A 273 -6.55 -8.81 -1.91
CA ASP A 273 -6.35 -9.32 -0.54
C ASP A 273 -5.03 -10.10 -0.44
N MET A 274 -4.68 -10.52 0.77
CA MET A 274 -3.50 -11.34 1.02
C MET A 274 -3.92 -12.57 1.87
N PRO A 275 -4.56 -13.57 1.26
CA PRO A 275 -4.84 -14.83 1.94
C PRO A 275 -3.52 -15.57 2.23
N LEU A 276 -3.51 -16.46 3.23
CA LEU A 276 -2.28 -17.15 3.63
C LEU A 276 -1.67 -17.98 2.50
N GLU A 277 -2.52 -18.58 1.70
CA GLU A 277 -2.11 -19.42 0.57
C GLU A 277 -1.38 -18.59 -0.52
N ALA A 278 -1.72 -17.32 -0.67
CA ALA A 278 -1.03 -16.42 -1.60
C ALA A 278 0.43 -16.21 -1.20
N ILE A 279 0.77 -16.35 0.07
CA ILE A 279 2.14 -16.16 0.58
C ILE A 279 3.13 -17.11 -0.12
N ALA A 280 2.72 -18.36 -0.34
CA ALA A 280 3.55 -19.35 -1.03
C ALA A 280 3.86 -18.98 -2.49
N VAL A 281 3.09 -18.08 -3.09
CA VAL A 281 3.30 -17.58 -4.47
C VAL A 281 3.99 -16.22 -4.44
N VAL A 282 3.53 -15.28 -3.60
CA VAL A 282 3.98 -13.89 -3.61
C VAL A 282 5.37 -13.73 -2.96
N SER A 283 5.62 -14.42 -1.83
CA SER A 283 6.91 -14.28 -1.13
C SER A 283 8.11 -14.71 -1.98
N PRO A 284 8.10 -15.87 -2.66
CA PRO A 284 9.21 -16.25 -3.54
C PRO A 284 9.48 -15.25 -4.65
N LEU A 285 8.45 -14.67 -5.28
CA LEU A 285 8.61 -13.66 -6.33
C LEU A 285 9.34 -12.42 -5.81
N ILE A 286 8.97 -11.95 -4.60
CA ILE A 286 9.63 -10.81 -3.95
C ILE A 286 11.07 -11.16 -3.58
N VAL A 287 11.29 -12.32 -2.94
CA VAL A 287 12.62 -12.78 -2.50
C VAL A 287 13.58 -12.90 -3.67
N ASP A 288 13.17 -13.56 -4.75
CA ASP A 288 13.99 -13.76 -5.92
C ASP A 288 14.32 -12.45 -6.65
N PHE A 289 13.33 -11.57 -6.76
CA PHE A 289 13.55 -10.22 -7.32
C PHE A 289 14.57 -9.44 -6.50
N VAL A 290 14.37 -9.34 -5.17
CA VAL A 290 15.29 -8.61 -4.27
C VAL A 290 16.70 -9.18 -4.36
N ARG A 291 16.88 -10.51 -4.34
CA ARG A 291 18.18 -11.16 -4.46
C ARG A 291 18.88 -10.83 -5.78
N ARG A 292 18.15 -10.82 -6.90
CA ARG A 292 18.71 -10.44 -8.20
C ARG A 292 19.16 -8.98 -8.25
N VAL A 293 18.38 -8.06 -7.64
CA VAL A 293 18.75 -6.65 -7.57
C VAL A 293 20.01 -6.45 -6.72
N GLU A 294 20.08 -7.09 -5.55
CA GLU A 294 21.26 -6.99 -4.66
C GLU A 294 22.52 -7.62 -5.28
N ALA A 295 22.38 -8.73 -6.01
CA ALA A 295 23.50 -9.35 -6.72
C ALA A 295 24.08 -8.42 -7.80
N LYS A 296 23.23 -7.75 -8.58
CA LYS A 296 23.68 -6.78 -9.60
C LYS A 296 24.37 -5.57 -8.96
N LYS A 297 23.88 -5.10 -7.80
CA LYS A 297 24.48 -3.97 -7.07
C LYS A 297 25.87 -4.28 -6.53
N LYS A 298 26.14 -5.53 -6.15
CA LYS A 298 27.47 -5.97 -5.67
C LYS A 298 28.47 -6.14 -6.81
N ALA A 299 28.00 -6.31 -8.03
CA ALA A 299 28.84 -6.52 -9.22
C ALA A 299 29.17 -5.20 -9.96
N ALA A 300 28.49 -4.10 -9.64
CA ALA A 300 28.71 -2.76 -10.22
C ALA A 300 29.59 -1.89 -9.32
#